data_6827c7912c0ddfe813bb6a01582deb90
#
_entry.id   6827c7912c0ddfe813bb6a01582deb90
#
_cell.length_a   1.000
_cell.length_b   1.000
_cell.length_c   1.000
_cell.angle_alpha   90.00
_cell.angle_beta   90.00
_cell.angle_gamma   90.00
#
_symmetry.space_group_name_H-M   'P 1'
#
loop_
_entity.id
_entity.type
_entity.pdbx_description
1 polymer ?
#
loop_
_entity_poly.entity_id
_entity_poly.type
_entity_poly.pdbx_seq_one_letter_code
_entity_poly.pdbx_strand_id
1 'polypeptide(L)'
;KGVDVRYVRAGAPWASDAGFDPTGTRLVPALAVRMHLLYDETKADLRHEVEWEGIVRIDGSRVDPGNTLAIDFDDRDFSSEVAGEQIYLLPDAPIDKSTFFTQSKTAFKDHLYRNKSLQLFRNADLKAFSRVDEEEQAFRNRCADIADDMADEQIDKLREALVKKEDRLDTDLTK
;
A
#
# COMPACT_ATOMS: atom_id res chain seq x y z
N LYS A 1 15.21 -23.73 -8.80
CA LYS A 1 15.01 -22.60 -9.73
C LYS A 1 15.77 -21.43 -9.13
N GLY A 2 16.75 -20.88 -9.86
CA GLY A 2 17.52 -19.73 -9.43
C GLY A 2 16.69 -18.44 -9.50
N VAL A 3 17.16 -17.40 -8.83
CA VAL A 3 16.67 -16.04 -9.00
C VAL A 3 17.28 -15.48 -10.30
N ASP A 4 16.46 -14.77 -11.07
CA ASP A 4 16.94 -14.14 -12.30
C ASP A 4 17.93 -13.03 -11.97
N VAL A 5 19.07 -13.04 -12.65
CA VAL A 5 20.07 -11.97 -12.57
C VAL A 5 19.80 -10.98 -13.70
N ARG A 6 19.66 -9.73 -13.33
CA ARG A 6 19.41 -8.62 -14.25
C ARG A 6 20.36 -7.48 -13.94
N TYR A 7 20.58 -6.63 -14.93
CA TYR A 7 21.46 -5.47 -14.81
C TYR A 7 20.65 -4.20 -15.04
N VAL A 8 20.86 -3.22 -14.18
CA VAL A 8 20.19 -1.90 -14.29
C VAL A 8 20.66 -1.21 -15.57
N ARG A 9 19.72 -0.71 -16.36
CA ARG A 9 20.02 0.10 -17.54
C ARG A 9 20.32 1.54 -17.13
N ALA A 10 21.27 2.18 -17.82
CA ALA A 10 21.61 3.59 -17.61
C ALA A 10 20.42 4.55 -17.81
N GLY A 11 19.42 4.15 -18.61
CA GLY A 11 18.21 4.95 -18.88
C GLY A 11 17.05 4.72 -17.90
N ALA A 12 17.22 3.88 -16.87
CA ALA A 12 16.19 3.71 -15.86
C ALA A 12 15.99 5.02 -15.08
N PRO A 13 14.75 5.51 -14.92
CA PRO A 13 14.50 6.84 -14.31
C PRO A 13 15.07 6.99 -12.90
N TRP A 14 15.12 5.90 -12.15
CA TRP A 14 15.57 5.83 -10.76
C TRP A 14 17.05 5.45 -10.58
N ALA A 15 17.76 5.18 -11.69
CA ALA A 15 19.13 4.65 -11.64
C ALA A 15 20.10 5.57 -10.86
N SER A 16 20.01 6.89 -11.08
CA SER A 16 20.83 7.87 -10.36
C SER A 16 20.57 7.85 -8.85
N ASP A 17 19.32 7.73 -8.44
CA ASP A 17 18.94 7.72 -7.02
C ASP A 17 19.45 6.44 -6.33
N ALA A 18 19.52 5.33 -7.05
CA ALA A 18 20.13 4.09 -6.60
C ALA A 18 21.69 4.15 -6.59
N GLY A 19 22.26 5.28 -7.00
CA GLY A 19 23.71 5.48 -7.09
C GLY A 19 24.37 4.73 -8.26
N PHE A 20 23.61 4.53 -9.34
CA PHE A 20 24.14 3.99 -10.58
C PHE A 20 25.05 5.02 -11.26
N ASP A 21 26.25 4.59 -11.62
CA ASP A 21 27.20 5.36 -12.44
C ASP A 21 27.31 4.73 -13.83
N PRO A 22 26.81 5.40 -14.89
CA PRO A 22 26.84 4.85 -16.25
C PRO A 22 28.25 4.69 -16.82
N THR A 23 29.24 5.35 -16.20
CA THR A 23 30.65 5.24 -16.58
C THR A 23 31.42 4.22 -15.74
N GLY A 24 30.78 3.72 -14.68
CA GLY A 24 31.35 2.74 -13.77
C GLY A 24 31.57 1.39 -14.42
N THR A 25 32.67 0.73 -14.05
CA THR A 25 33.01 -0.63 -14.51
C THR A 25 32.77 -1.69 -13.42
N ARG A 26 32.24 -1.29 -12.27
CA ARG A 26 32.00 -2.19 -11.13
C ARG A 26 30.52 -2.49 -11.00
N LEU A 27 30.18 -3.77 -10.98
CA LEU A 27 28.83 -4.25 -10.71
C LEU A 27 28.67 -4.55 -9.23
N VAL A 28 27.79 -3.81 -8.58
CA VAL A 28 27.46 -3.98 -7.16
C VAL A 28 26.20 -4.85 -7.05
N PRO A 29 26.24 -5.92 -6.25
CA PRO A 29 25.07 -6.76 -6.07
C PRO A 29 23.96 -6.01 -5.30
N ALA A 30 22.74 -6.12 -5.82
CA ALA A 30 21.55 -5.56 -5.21
C ALA A 30 20.40 -6.55 -5.32
N LEU A 31 19.39 -6.37 -4.50
CA LEU A 31 18.14 -7.11 -4.57
C LEU A 31 17.02 -6.17 -4.99
N ALA A 32 16.42 -6.42 -6.15
CA ALA A 32 15.16 -5.80 -6.54
C ALA A 32 13.99 -6.58 -5.90
N VAL A 33 13.09 -5.87 -5.27
CA VAL A 33 12.00 -6.44 -4.49
C VAL A 33 10.68 -5.85 -4.95
N ARG A 34 9.72 -6.74 -5.24
CA ARG A 34 8.32 -6.39 -5.52
C ARG A 34 7.44 -7.13 -4.54
N MET A 35 6.57 -6.42 -3.84
CA MET A 35 5.67 -6.94 -2.82
C MET A 35 4.27 -6.38 -3.00
N HIS A 36 3.26 -7.25 -2.92
CA HIS A 36 1.87 -6.85 -2.90
C HIS A 36 1.40 -6.73 -1.45
N LEU A 37 0.90 -5.55 -1.09
CA LEU A 37 0.35 -5.24 0.21
C LEU A 37 -1.17 -5.22 0.11
N LEU A 38 -1.84 -6.01 0.94
CA LEU A 38 -3.29 -6.01 1.05
C LEU A 38 -3.68 -5.34 2.37
N TYR A 39 -4.44 -4.25 2.29
CA TYR A 39 -5.12 -3.63 3.41
C TYR A 39 -6.57 -4.10 3.40
N ASP A 40 -6.97 -4.81 4.45
CA ASP A 40 -8.31 -5.37 4.61
C ASP A 40 -8.85 -5.01 6.00
N GLU A 41 -9.89 -4.17 6.04
CA GLU A 41 -10.55 -3.75 7.28
C GLU A 41 -12.06 -3.75 7.08
N THR A 42 -12.70 -4.77 7.61
CA THR A 42 -14.15 -5.00 7.47
C THR A 42 -15.01 -3.84 8.00
N LYS A 43 -14.56 -3.16 9.08
CA LYS A 43 -15.33 -2.04 9.66
C LYS A 43 -15.35 -0.81 8.77
N ALA A 44 -14.32 -0.66 7.95
CA ALA A 44 -14.21 0.43 6.99
C ALA A 44 -14.72 0.05 5.60
N ASP A 45 -15.19 -1.19 5.41
CA ASP A 45 -15.51 -1.77 4.09
C ASP A 45 -14.35 -1.57 3.12
N LEU A 46 -13.12 -1.76 3.62
CA LEU A 46 -11.90 -1.52 2.90
C LEU A 46 -11.27 -2.83 2.47
N ARG A 47 -11.02 -2.94 1.17
CA ARG A 47 -10.08 -3.88 0.59
C ARG A 47 -9.26 -3.17 -0.48
N HIS A 48 -8.00 -2.88 -0.17
CA HIS A 48 -7.12 -2.09 -1.03
C HIS A 48 -5.78 -2.80 -1.19
N GLU A 49 -5.37 -2.96 -2.45
CA GLU A 49 -4.11 -3.60 -2.81
C GLU A 49 -3.13 -2.55 -3.35
N VAL A 50 -1.90 -2.61 -2.87
CA VAL A 50 -0.80 -1.73 -3.31
C VAL A 50 0.38 -2.60 -3.68
N GLU A 51 0.96 -2.36 -4.84
CA GLU A 51 2.27 -2.89 -5.18
C GLU A 51 3.34 -1.96 -4.59
N TRP A 52 4.29 -2.54 -3.87
CA TRP A 52 5.45 -1.86 -3.35
C TRP A 52 6.71 -2.43 -3.95
N GLU A 53 7.57 -1.55 -4.43
CA GLU A 53 8.81 -1.90 -5.07
C GLU A 53 9.99 -1.15 -4.47
N GLY A 54 11.15 -1.76 -4.56
CA GLY A 54 12.38 -1.14 -4.10
C GLY A 54 13.61 -1.91 -4.48
N ILE A 55 14.74 -1.24 -4.37
CA ILE A 55 16.06 -1.81 -4.57
C ILE A 55 16.92 -1.61 -3.33
N VAL A 56 17.67 -2.63 -2.95
CA VAL A 56 18.57 -2.59 -1.81
C VAL A 56 19.90 -3.23 -2.18
N ARG A 57 21.02 -2.58 -1.82
CA ARG A 57 22.36 -3.17 -1.97
C ARG A 57 22.57 -4.31 -1.00
N ILE A 58 23.34 -5.29 -1.43
CA ILE A 58 23.74 -6.42 -0.59
C ILE A 58 25.15 -6.13 -0.08
N ASP A 59 25.24 -5.37 1.03
CA ASP A 59 26.51 -4.90 1.57
C ASP A 59 27.11 -5.80 2.67
N GLY A 60 26.43 -6.89 3.02
CA GLY A 60 26.87 -7.80 4.08
C GLY A 60 26.30 -9.21 3.89
N SER A 61 26.28 -9.98 4.96
CA SER A 61 25.76 -11.35 4.94
C SER A 61 24.23 -11.46 4.86
N ARG A 62 23.53 -10.34 5.08
CA ARG A 62 22.05 -10.22 5.07
C ARG A 62 21.62 -8.92 4.44
N VAL A 63 20.41 -8.88 3.91
CA VAL A 63 19.77 -7.66 3.44
C VAL A 63 19.09 -6.96 4.61
N ASP A 64 19.28 -5.66 4.71
CA ASP A 64 18.52 -4.80 5.64
C ASP A 64 17.41 -4.08 4.88
N PRO A 65 16.13 -4.44 5.09
CA PRO A 65 15.00 -3.77 4.44
C PRO A 65 14.90 -2.27 4.75
N GLY A 66 15.46 -1.81 5.87
CA GLY A 66 15.47 -0.38 6.25
C GLY A 66 16.32 0.49 5.31
N ASN A 67 17.27 -0.10 4.60
CA ASN A 67 18.16 0.58 3.65
C ASN A 67 17.64 0.51 2.20
N THR A 68 16.38 0.14 2.01
CA THR A 68 15.79 0.01 0.67
C THR A 68 15.39 1.36 0.13
N LEU A 69 15.84 1.67 -1.08
CA LEU A 69 15.31 2.76 -1.88
C LEU A 69 14.00 2.30 -2.51
N ALA A 70 12.89 2.92 -2.10
CA ALA A 70 11.58 2.68 -2.73
C ALA A 70 11.59 3.32 -4.12
N ILE A 71 11.30 2.55 -5.13
CA ILE A 71 11.28 2.96 -6.53
C ILE A 71 10.13 2.23 -7.23
N ASP A 72 9.68 2.80 -8.32
CA ASP A 72 8.77 2.17 -9.27
C ASP A 72 9.61 1.70 -10.45
N PHE A 73 9.79 0.38 -10.59
CA PHE A 73 10.62 -0.18 -11.66
C PHE A 73 9.81 -1.01 -12.64
N ASP A 74 10.17 -0.89 -13.89
CA ASP A 74 9.62 -1.69 -14.99
C ASP A 74 10.67 -2.73 -15.45
N ASP A 75 10.21 -3.83 -16.03
CA ASP A 75 11.12 -4.85 -16.62
C ASP A 75 12.05 -4.26 -17.69
N ARG A 76 11.65 -3.16 -18.34
CA ARG A 76 12.47 -2.40 -19.30
C ARG A 76 13.65 -1.68 -18.69
N ASP A 77 13.63 -1.43 -17.38
CA ASP A 77 14.72 -0.80 -16.64
C ASP A 77 15.91 -1.74 -16.44
N PHE A 78 15.70 -3.01 -16.75
CA PHE A 78 16.72 -4.05 -16.61
C PHE A 78 17.13 -4.67 -17.96
N SER A 79 18.33 -5.23 -17.97
CA SER A 79 18.87 -6.02 -19.08
C SER A 79 19.30 -7.39 -18.58
N SER A 80 19.21 -8.40 -19.42
CA SER A 80 19.81 -9.71 -19.18
C SER A 80 21.33 -9.73 -19.41
N GLU A 81 21.85 -8.72 -20.10
CA GLU A 81 23.25 -8.61 -20.48
C GLU A 81 23.82 -7.26 -20.05
N VAL A 82 25.11 -7.24 -19.79
CA VAL A 82 25.88 -6.02 -19.54
C VAL A 82 26.93 -5.86 -20.64
N ALA A 83 27.12 -4.62 -21.10
CA ALA A 83 28.10 -4.31 -22.13
C ALA A 83 29.53 -4.18 -21.57
N GLY A 84 30.52 -4.64 -22.29
CA GLY A 84 31.92 -4.47 -21.96
C GLY A 84 32.43 -5.39 -20.85
N GLU A 85 33.71 -5.19 -20.48
CA GLU A 85 34.34 -5.90 -19.38
C GLU A 85 33.93 -5.23 -18.04
N GLN A 86 33.38 -6.03 -17.14
CA GLN A 86 32.89 -5.56 -15.84
C GLN A 86 33.57 -6.31 -14.69
N ILE A 87 33.77 -5.60 -13.59
CA ILE A 87 34.28 -6.17 -12.36
C ILE A 87 33.09 -6.48 -11.46
N TYR A 88 32.83 -7.75 -11.18
CA TYR A 88 31.78 -8.18 -10.28
C TYR A 88 32.26 -8.10 -8.82
N LEU A 89 31.57 -7.31 -8.02
CA LEU A 89 31.76 -7.31 -6.57
C LEU A 89 30.89 -8.44 -5.97
N LEU A 90 31.55 -9.38 -5.33
CA LEU A 90 30.86 -10.48 -4.65
C LEU A 90 30.49 -10.04 -3.23
N PRO A 91 29.22 -10.18 -2.82
CA PRO A 91 28.84 -9.91 -1.44
C PRO A 91 29.23 -11.08 -0.52
N ASP A 92 29.33 -10.79 0.77
CA ASP A 92 29.51 -11.84 1.80
C ASP A 92 28.22 -12.67 1.98
N ALA A 93 27.10 -12.20 1.46
CA ALA A 93 25.83 -12.91 1.50
C ALA A 93 25.86 -14.17 0.65
N PRO A 94 25.28 -15.29 1.13
CA PRO A 94 25.20 -16.54 0.40
C PRO A 94 24.12 -16.50 -0.70
N ILE A 95 24.32 -15.63 -1.71
CA ILE A 95 23.37 -15.38 -2.82
C ILE A 95 23.20 -16.59 -3.75
N ASP A 96 24.03 -17.60 -3.62
CA ASP A 96 23.91 -18.91 -4.26
C ASP A 96 22.89 -19.83 -3.59
N LYS A 97 22.43 -19.48 -2.37
CA LYS A 97 21.51 -20.31 -1.59
C LYS A 97 20.09 -19.76 -1.62
N SER A 98 19.12 -20.63 -1.88
CA SER A 98 17.70 -20.28 -1.85
C SER A 98 17.22 -19.77 -0.48
N THR A 99 17.88 -20.20 0.59
CA THR A 99 17.60 -19.77 1.96
C THR A 99 17.83 -18.28 2.17
N PHE A 100 18.83 -17.70 1.51
CA PHE A 100 19.07 -16.26 1.53
C PHE A 100 17.84 -15.48 1.04
N PHE A 101 17.29 -15.85 -0.11
CA PHE A 101 16.12 -15.18 -0.69
C PHE A 101 14.85 -15.39 0.15
N THR A 102 14.67 -16.59 0.72
CA THR A 102 13.55 -16.84 1.62
C THR A 102 13.63 -15.99 2.89
N GLN A 103 14.81 -15.87 3.48
CA GLN A 103 15.04 -15.01 4.66
C GLN A 103 14.86 -13.54 4.32
N SER A 104 15.37 -13.08 3.19
CA SER A 104 15.18 -11.71 2.69
C SER A 104 13.70 -11.40 2.49
N LYS A 105 12.95 -12.30 1.82
CA LYS A 105 11.50 -12.15 1.65
C LYS A 105 10.77 -12.01 2.99
N THR A 106 11.11 -12.82 3.98
CA THR A 106 10.52 -12.73 5.31
C THR A 106 10.86 -11.41 5.99
N ALA A 107 12.13 -10.97 5.91
CA ALA A 107 12.56 -9.70 6.48
C ALA A 107 11.83 -8.50 5.85
N PHE A 108 11.65 -8.49 4.52
CA PHE A 108 10.86 -7.46 3.83
C PHE A 108 9.40 -7.48 4.24
N LYS A 109 8.78 -8.66 4.30
CA LYS A 109 7.40 -8.81 4.75
C LYS A 109 7.21 -8.21 6.16
N ASP A 110 8.07 -8.55 7.09
CA ASP A 110 8.01 -8.08 8.47
C ASP A 110 8.26 -6.57 8.57
N HIS A 111 9.21 -6.07 7.79
CA HIS A 111 9.51 -4.62 7.73
C HIS A 111 8.33 -3.82 7.18
N LEU A 112 7.77 -4.23 6.06
CA LEU A 112 6.63 -3.55 5.42
C LEU A 112 5.38 -3.62 6.30
N TYR A 113 5.11 -4.75 6.91
CA TYR A 113 3.99 -4.91 7.84
C TYR A 113 4.06 -3.94 9.03
N ARG A 114 5.26 -3.67 9.55
CA ARG A 114 5.46 -2.76 10.68
C ARG A 114 5.51 -1.29 10.29
N ASN A 115 5.97 -0.97 9.08
CA ASN A 115 6.30 0.40 8.70
C ASN A 115 5.38 0.99 7.63
N LYS A 116 4.56 0.17 6.96
CA LYS A 116 3.58 0.64 5.97
C LYS A 116 2.19 0.53 6.54
N SER A 117 1.52 1.67 6.64
CA SER A 117 0.14 1.78 7.09
C SER A 117 -0.67 2.61 6.12
N LEU A 118 -1.93 2.26 5.95
CA LEU A 118 -2.92 3.07 5.26
C LEU A 118 -3.70 3.86 6.30
N GLN A 119 -3.77 5.17 6.13
CA GLN A 119 -4.51 6.04 7.03
C GLN A 119 -5.85 6.41 6.42
N LEU A 120 -6.91 6.34 7.25
CA LEU A 120 -8.26 6.73 6.88
C LEU A 120 -8.79 7.71 7.92
N PHE A 121 -9.57 8.70 7.50
CA PHE A 121 -10.39 9.50 8.39
C PHE A 121 -11.58 8.68 8.88
N ARG A 122 -12.02 8.95 10.11
CA ARG A 122 -13.17 8.27 10.70
C ARG A 122 -14.08 9.27 11.38
N ASN A 123 -15.39 9.17 11.11
CA ASN A 123 -16.44 9.78 11.89
C ASN A 123 -17.09 8.67 12.75
N ALA A 124 -16.96 8.77 14.08
CA ALA A 124 -17.42 7.74 15.01
C ALA A 124 -18.96 7.69 15.11
N ASP A 125 -19.60 8.85 15.08
CA ASP A 125 -21.06 8.99 15.28
C ASP A 125 -21.83 8.42 14.08
N LEU A 126 -21.34 8.72 12.89
CA LEU A 126 -21.91 8.22 11.63
C LEU A 126 -21.39 6.81 11.26
N LYS A 127 -20.40 6.28 12.00
CA LYS A 127 -19.68 5.04 11.68
C LYS A 127 -19.11 5.04 10.27
N ALA A 128 -18.76 6.21 9.75
CA ALA A 128 -18.23 6.40 8.41
C ALA A 128 -16.70 6.45 8.42
N PHE A 129 -16.10 5.93 7.34
CA PHE A 129 -14.68 6.02 7.08
C PHE A 129 -14.43 6.73 5.74
N SER A 130 -13.29 7.39 5.61
CA SER A 130 -12.88 7.93 4.32
C SER A 130 -12.55 6.82 3.33
N ARG A 131 -12.62 7.15 2.07
CA ARG A 131 -12.03 6.32 1.01
C ARG A 131 -10.51 6.45 1.06
N VAL A 132 -9.83 5.56 0.38
CA VAL A 132 -8.38 5.69 0.15
C VAL A 132 -8.15 6.98 -0.63
N ASP A 133 -7.15 7.75 -0.21
CA ASP A 133 -6.75 9.03 -0.81
C ASP A 133 -7.86 10.10 -0.84
N GLU A 134 -8.95 9.93 -0.07
CA GLU A 134 -9.97 10.95 0.07
C GLU A 134 -9.45 12.11 0.93
N GLU A 135 -9.49 13.31 0.40
CA GLU A 135 -9.14 14.52 1.13
C GLU A 135 -10.06 14.75 2.33
N GLU A 136 -9.50 15.27 3.43
CA GLU A 136 -10.25 15.49 4.67
C GLU A 136 -11.52 16.32 4.47
N GLN A 137 -11.46 17.38 3.64
CA GLN A 137 -12.62 18.23 3.39
C GLN A 137 -13.70 17.49 2.58
N ALA A 138 -13.33 16.64 1.63
CA ALA A 138 -14.26 15.83 0.87
C ALA A 138 -14.97 14.82 1.80
N PHE A 139 -14.22 14.19 2.70
CA PHE A 139 -14.78 13.31 3.71
C PHE A 139 -15.74 14.02 4.65
N ARG A 140 -15.41 15.24 5.12
CA ARG A 140 -16.29 16.05 5.96
C ARG A 140 -17.60 16.40 5.27
N ASN A 141 -17.54 16.80 3.99
CA ASN A 141 -18.73 17.10 3.19
C ASN A 141 -19.63 15.87 3.07
N ARG A 142 -19.05 14.73 2.74
CA ARG A 142 -19.78 13.46 2.65
C ARG A 142 -20.39 13.03 3.99
N CYS A 143 -19.73 13.33 5.11
CA CYS A 143 -20.30 13.12 6.43
C CYS A 143 -21.50 14.04 6.70
N ALA A 144 -21.48 15.28 6.24
CA ALA A 144 -22.62 16.17 6.35
C ALA A 144 -23.82 15.65 5.54
N ASP A 145 -23.62 15.23 4.32
CA ASP A 145 -24.67 14.64 3.49
C ASP A 145 -25.31 13.40 4.16
N ILE A 146 -24.48 12.52 4.71
CA ILE A 146 -24.96 11.32 5.44
C ILE A 146 -25.78 11.74 6.69
N ALA A 147 -25.35 12.78 7.40
CA ALA A 147 -26.06 13.25 8.58
C ALA A 147 -27.42 13.85 8.22
N ASP A 148 -27.51 14.60 7.13
CA ASP A 148 -28.75 15.18 6.62
C ASP A 148 -29.72 14.08 6.19
N ASP A 149 -29.26 13.07 5.45
CA ASP A 149 -30.06 11.91 5.05
C ASP A 149 -30.60 11.14 6.28
N MET A 150 -29.77 10.94 7.31
CA MET A 150 -30.19 10.29 8.55
C MET A 150 -31.21 11.13 9.33
N ALA A 151 -31.09 12.45 9.31
CA ALA A 151 -32.04 13.35 9.94
C ALA A 151 -33.40 13.29 9.25
N ASP A 152 -33.42 13.34 7.92
CA ASP A 152 -34.63 13.24 7.11
C ASP A 152 -35.36 11.88 7.36
N GLU A 153 -34.61 10.78 7.38
CA GLU A 153 -35.17 9.46 7.72
C GLU A 153 -35.81 9.43 9.11
N GLN A 154 -35.18 10.08 10.09
CA GLN A 154 -35.75 10.16 11.45
C GLN A 154 -37.01 11.02 11.50
N ILE A 155 -37.02 12.15 10.80
CA ILE A 155 -38.19 13.04 10.67
C ILE A 155 -39.35 12.27 10.05
N ASP A 156 -39.12 11.51 8.99
CA ASP A 156 -40.21 10.75 8.36
C ASP A 156 -40.74 9.64 9.25
N LYS A 157 -39.88 8.92 9.97
CA LYS A 157 -40.31 7.92 10.96
C LYS A 157 -41.15 8.54 12.08
N LEU A 158 -40.78 9.75 12.55
CA LEU A 158 -41.53 10.48 13.55
C LEU A 158 -42.89 10.93 13.01
N ARG A 159 -42.97 11.45 11.80
CA ARG A 159 -44.21 11.83 11.13
C ARG A 159 -45.16 10.65 11.02
N GLU A 160 -44.66 9.51 10.52
CA GLU A 160 -45.49 8.29 10.45
C GLU A 160 -46.00 7.82 11.81
N ALA A 161 -45.16 7.91 12.87
CA ALA A 161 -45.54 7.53 14.21
C ALA A 161 -46.62 8.47 14.76
N LEU A 162 -46.55 9.78 14.47
CA LEU A 162 -47.55 10.76 14.86
C LEU A 162 -48.89 10.50 14.16
N VAL A 163 -48.92 10.30 12.85
CA VAL A 163 -50.14 9.96 12.10
C VAL A 163 -50.81 8.72 12.67
N LYS A 164 -50.05 7.64 12.90
CA LYS A 164 -50.59 6.42 13.52
C LYS A 164 -51.18 6.66 14.92
N LYS A 165 -50.64 7.63 15.69
CA LYS A 165 -51.15 7.99 17.00
C LYS A 165 -52.42 8.82 16.91
N GLU A 166 -52.49 9.75 15.95
CA GLU A 166 -53.70 10.54 15.64
C GLU A 166 -54.87 9.60 15.25
N ASP A 167 -54.66 8.69 14.30
CA ASP A 167 -55.67 7.73 13.85
C ASP A 167 -56.21 6.87 14.98
N ARG A 168 -55.35 6.48 15.96
CA ARG A 168 -55.79 5.73 17.15
C ARG A 168 -56.66 6.56 18.06
N LEU A 169 -56.25 7.84 18.31
CA LEU A 169 -57.03 8.73 19.16
C LEU A 169 -58.38 9.05 18.54
N ASP A 170 -58.46 9.26 17.23
CA ASP A 170 -59.72 9.50 16.52
C ASP A 170 -60.64 8.28 16.58
N THR A 171 -60.06 7.08 16.50
CA THR A 171 -60.84 5.82 16.63
C THR A 171 -61.38 5.64 18.04
N ASP A 172 -60.63 6.07 19.07
CA ASP A 172 -61.06 5.96 20.48
C ASP A 172 -62.09 7.03 20.87
N LEU A 173 -62.05 8.20 20.22
CA LEU A 173 -63.05 9.26 20.43
C LEU A 173 -64.40 8.99 19.76
N THR A 174 -64.42 8.11 18.73
CA THR A 174 -65.64 7.75 17.98
C THR A 174 -66.33 6.51 18.52
N LYS A 175 -65.85 5.89 19.59
CA LYS A 175 -66.47 4.79 20.33
C LYS A 175 -67.22 5.30 21.54
#